data_df872ee67cc18de66e2a59eac32d4c15
#
_entry.id   df872ee67cc18de66e2a59eac32d4c15
#
_cell.length_a   1.000
_cell.length_b   1.000
_cell.length_c   1.000
_cell.angle_alpha   90.00
_cell.angle_beta   90.00
_cell.angle_gamma   90.00
#
_symmetry.space_group_name_H-M   'P 1'
#
loop_
_entity.id
_entity.type
_entity.pdbx_description
1 polymer ?
#
loop_
_entity_poly.entity_id
_entity_poly.type
_entity_poly.pdbx_seq_one_letter_code
_entity_poly.pdbx_strand_id
1 'polypeptide(L)'
;RQRQMCIRDSMRPGHVLQHISQPLSSISIEHMRRLRVALASESPAWLHDFLQAGGYETLLAHLDSLLRMEWREEQHDDTLLFEILRCMVALGSSQTGRRALLRHAPMPFEHLCVAMFEGNIPKELETRRLIIVLLHILAQEQLHSDALAQRTMHKVRDEDVACIAHAPDKCHGAILAAMLLHTPSPPSKRNTVDFLQNVHEHRPLRCYVEELHRVCHDF
;
A
#
# COMPACT_ATOMS: atom_id res chain seq x y z
N ARG A 1 -8.21 -15.73 -34.50
CA ARG A 1 -8.47 -14.27 -34.40
C ARG A 1 -9.63 -13.98 -33.40
N GLN A 2 -10.73 -14.74 -33.39
CA GLN A 2 -11.84 -14.51 -32.44
C GLN A 2 -11.47 -14.71 -30.97
N ARG A 3 -10.65 -15.70 -30.60
CA ARG A 3 -10.20 -15.88 -29.20
C ARG A 3 -9.35 -14.73 -28.66
N GLN A 4 -8.54 -14.10 -29.52
CA GLN A 4 -7.72 -12.95 -29.13
C GLN A 4 -8.58 -11.67 -28.96
N MET A 5 -9.68 -11.50 -29.70
CA MET A 5 -10.61 -10.39 -29.52
C MET A 5 -11.38 -10.51 -28.19
N CYS A 6 -11.86 -11.68 -27.81
CA CYS A 6 -12.56 -11.90 -26.54
C CYS A 6 -11.66 -11.65 -25.32
N ILE A 7 -10.38 -11.98 -25.40
CA ILE A 7 -9.42 -11.74 -24.32
C ILE A 7 -9.14 -10.23 -24.19
N ARG A 8 -9.01 -9.49 -25.29
CA ARG A 8 -8.80 -8.04 -25.26
C ARG A 8 -10.01 -7.27 -24.74
N ASP A 9 -11.23 -7.70 -25.08
CA ASP A 9 -12.46 -7.05 -24.59
C ASP A 9 -12.70 -7.31 -23.09
N SER A 10 -12.33 -8.49 -22.58
CA SER A 10 -12.45 -8.82 -21.16
C SER A 10 -11.45 -8.07 -20.25
N MET A 11 -10.44 -7.43 -20.84
CA MET A 11 -9.42 -6.67 -20.14
C MET A 11 -9.60 -5.15 -20.26
N ARG A 12 -10.73 -4.66 -20.78
CA ARG A 12 -11.03 -3.22 -20.76
C ARG A 12 -11.21 -2.74 -19.30
N PRO A 13 -10.66 -1.56 -18.92
CA PRO A 13 -10.73 -1.06 -17.55
C PRO A 13 -12.14 -1.08 -16.96
N GLY A 14 -13.15 -0.63 -17.71
CA GLY A 14 -14.54 -0.62 -17.26
C GLY A 14 -15.13 -2.01 -17.02
N HIS A 15 -14.77 -3.02 -17.81
CA HIS A 15 -15.22 -4.39 -17.61
C HIS A 15 -14.55 -5.02 -16.36
N VAL A 16 -13.26 -4.79 -16.19
CA VAL A 16 -12.52 -5.24 -15.00
C VAL A 16 -13.12 -4.61 -13.75
N LEU A 17 -13.39 -3.29 -13.79
CA LEU A 17 -14.00 -2.57 -12.68
C LEU A 17 -15.37 -3.15 -12.30
N GLN A 18 -16.21 -3.48 -13.26
CA GLN A 18 -17.51 -4.08 -13.00
C GLN A 18 -17.41 -5.41 -12.21
N HIS A 19 -16.36 -6.19 -12.45
CA HIS A 19 -16.13 -7.44 -11.73
C HIS A 19 -15.58 -7.24 -10.32
N ILE A 20 -14.74 -6.22 -10.11
CA ILE A 20 -14.17 -5.96 -8.79
C ILE A 20 -15.06 -5.06 -7.91
N SER A 21 -16.05 -4.38 -8.47
CA SER A 21 -16.98 -3.53 -7.70
C SER A 21 -18.11 -4.33 -7.01
N GLN A 22 -18.03 -5.64 -7.03
CA GLN A 22 -18.99 -6.52 -6.35
C GLN A 22 -18.71 -6.58 -4.84
N PRO A 23 -19.69 -7.02 -4.01
CA PRO A 23 -19.45 -7.29 -2.60
C PRO A 23 -18.31 -8.30 -2.40
N LEU A 24 -17.52 -8.14 -1.33
CA LEU A 24 -16.33 -8.96 -1.04
C LEU A 24 -16.56 -10.47 -1.18
N SER A 25 -17.69 -10.98 -0.67
CA SER A 25 -18.06 -12.39 -0.75
C SER A 25 -18.30 -12.91 -2.17
N SER A 26 -18.51 -12.03 -3.14
CA SER A 26 -18.80 -12.35 -4.54
C SER A 26 -17.61 -12.13 -5.47
N ILE A 27 -16.52 -11.55 -4.97
CA ILE A 27 -15.34 -11.27 -5.78
C ILE A 27 -14.61 -12.56 -6.11
N SER A 28 -14.44 -12.83 -7.39
CA SER A 28 -13.66 -13.97 -7.84
C SER A 28 -12.16 -13.70 -7.69
N ILE A 29 -11.47 -14.58 -6.98
CA ILE A 29 -10.00 -14.56 -6.83
C ILE A 29 -9.31 -14.57 -8.20
N GLU A 30 -9.87 -15.29 -9.17
CA GLU A 30 -9.33 -15.35 -10.53
C GLU A 30 -9.41 -13.99 -11.24
N HIS A 31 -10.47 -13.20 -11.02
CA HIS A 31 -10.54 -11.84 -11.55
C HIS A 31 -9.48 -10.93 -10.93
N MET A 32 -9.21 -11.06 -9.63
CA MET A 32 -8.14 -10.31 -8.97
C MET A 32 -6.74 -10.68 -9.52
N ARG A 33 -6.50 -11.98 -9.78
CA ARG A 33 -5.26 -12.43 -10.42
C ARG A 33 -5.08 -11.86 -11.82
N ARG A 34 -6.14 -11.83 -12.62
CA ARG A 34 -6.13 -11.20 -13.95
C ARG A 34 -5.88 -9.71 -13.88
N LEU A 35 -6.55 -9.01 -12.94
CA LEU A 35 -6.30 -7.58 -12.70
C LEU A 35 -4.84 -7.33 -12.35
N ARG A 36 -4.25 -8.12 -11.46
CA ARG A 36 -2.83 -8.00 -11.11
C ARG A 36 -1.91 -8.11 -12.34
N VAL A 37 -2.18 -9.08 -13.21
CA VAL A 37 -1.40 -9.24 -14.45
C VAL A 37 -1.59 -8.02 -15.35
N ALA A 38 -2.81 -7.52 -15.49
CA ALA A 38 -3.09 -6.31 -16.27
C ALA A 38 -2.34 -5.10 -15.72
N LEU A 39 -2.40 -4.85 -14.41
CA LEU A 39 -1.69 -3.74 -13.75
C LEU A 39 -0.17 -3.78 -13.97
N ALA A 40 0.40 -4.98 -14.12
CA ALA A 40 1.84 -5.17 -14.34
C ALA A 40 2.26 -5.10 -15.81
N SER A 41 1.37 -5.43 -16.76
CA SER A 41 1.73 -5.67 -18.17
C SER A 41 1.04 -4.77 -19.19
N GLU A 42 -0.07 -4.12 -18.79
CA GLU A 42 -0.84 -3.28 -19.72
C GLU A 42 -0.19 -1.91 -19.96
N SER A 43 -0.66 -1.23 -20.98
CA SER A 43 -0.14 0.08 -21.37
C SER A 43 -0.39 1.16 -20.32
N PRO A 44 0.42 2.24 -20.28
CA PRO A 44 0.17 3.39 -19.41
C PRO A 44 -1.20 4.04 -19.63
N ALA A 45 -1.72 4.00 -20.86
CA ALA A 45 -3.06 4.51 -21.19
C ALA A 45 -4.15 3.65 -20.51
N TRP A 46 -4.03 2.33 -20.54
CA TRP A 46 -4.92 1.42 -19.84
C TRP A 46 -4.92 1.69 -18.33
N LEU A 47 -3.74 1.85 -17.74
CA LEU A 47 -3.60 2.17 -16.32
C LEU A 47 -4.25 3.51 -15.98
N HIS A 48 -4.07 4.52 -16.83
CA HIS A 48 -4.70 5.82 -16.66
C HIS A 48 -6.24 5.69 -16.67
N ASP A 49 -6.80 4.98 -17.64
CA ASP A 49 -8.25 4.76 -17.77
C ASP A 49 -8.80 3.98 -16.56
N PHE A 50 -8.06 2.96 -16.08
CA PHE A 50 -8.43 2.20 -14.88
C PHE A 50 -8.48 3.10 -13.64
N LEU A 51 -7.49 3.96 -13.46
CA LEU A 51 -7.43 4.91 -12.35
C LEU A 51 -8.53 5.98 -12.44
N GLN A 52 -8.81 6.49 -13.64
CA GLN A 52 -9.89 7.46 -13.86
C GLN A 52 -11.29 6.85 -13.64
N ALA A 53 -11.46 5.58 -13.94
CA ALA A 53 -12.71 4.86 -13.71
C ALA A 53 -12.96 4.51 -12.21
N GLY A 54 -12.06 4.86 -11.30
CA GLY A 54 -12.20 4.56 -9.86
C GLY A 54 -11.71 3.17 -9.47
N GLY A 55 -10.87 2.54 -10.28
CA GLY A 55 -10.37 1.20 -10.00
C GLY A 55 -9.49 1.12 -8.74
N TYR A 56 -8.69 2.15 -8.49
CA TYR A 56 -7.87 2.23 -7.30
C TYR A 56 -8.72 2.43 -6.04
N GLU A 57 -9.70 3.31 -6.08
CA GLU A 57 -10.63 3.59 -4.99
C GLU A 57 -11.41 2.33 -4.59
N THR A 58 -11.79 1.52 -5.56
CA THR A 58 -12.45 0.22 -5.33
C THR A 58 -11.51 -0.76 -4.61
N LEU A 59 -10.25 -0.86 -5.04
CA LEU A 59 -9.26 -1.70 -4.37
C LEU A 59 -9.01 -1.25 -2.93
N LEU A 60 -8.93 0.07 -2.69
CA LEU A 60 -8.77 0.63 -1.34
C LEU A 60 -9.96 0.31 -0.43
N ALA A 61 -11.19 0.44 -0.93
CA ALA A 61 -12.39 0.14 -0.18
C ALA A 61 -12.43 -1.34 0.24
N HIS A 62 -12.03 -2.24 -0.64
CA HIS A 62 -11.94 -3.67 -0.33
C HIS A 62 -10.82 -3.97 0.68
N LEU A 63 -9.65 -3.35 0.52
CA LEU A 63 -8.56 -3.48 1.47
C LEU A 63 -8.99 -3.02 2.86
N ASP A 64 -9.57 -1.84 2.97
CA ASP A 64 -10.06 -1.28 4.24
C ASP A 64 -11.11 -2.19 4.89
N SER A 65 -12.05 -2.68 4.11
CA SER A 65 -13.09 -3.59 4.58
C SER A 65 -12.52 -4.90 5.14
N LEU A 66 -11.55 -5.52 4.42
CA LEU A 66 -10.89 -6.75 4.87
C LEU A 66 -10.06 -6.54 6.15
N LEU A 67 -9.38 -5.39 6.26
CA LEU A 67 -8.55 -5.08 7.42
C LEU A 67 -9.40 -4.81 8.69
N ARG A 68 -10.61 -4.29 8.53
CA ARG A 68 -11.55 -4.03 9.63
C ARG A 68 -12.35 -5.26 10.07
N MET A 69 -12.32 -6.35 9.31
CA MET A 69 -13.02 -7.58 9.71
C MET A 69 -12.38 -8.18 10.96
N GLU A 70 -13.19 -8.39 12.01
CA GLU A 70 -12.78 -9.13 13.22
C GLU A 70 -12.51 -10.60 12.92
N TRP A 71 -13.32 -11.19 12.03
CA TRP A 71 -13.23 -12.59 11.60
C TRP A 71 -13.17 -12.65 10.09
N ARG A 72 -12.07 -13.15 9.55
CA ARG A 72 -11.89 -13.43 8.13
C ARG A 72 -11.98 -14.92 7.87
N GLU A 73 -12.67 -15.27 6.79
CA GLU A 73 -12.68 -16.65 6.30
C GLU A 73 -11.29 -16.94 5.68
N GLU A 74 -10.54 -17.89 6.28
CA GLU A 74 -9.14 -18.16 5.93
C GLU A 74 -8.95 -18.48 4.44
N GLN A 75 -9.88 -19.21 3.82
CA GLN A 75 -9.73 -19.62 2.41
C GLN A 75 -10.06 -18.50 1.42
N HIS A 76 -11.10 -17.72 1.66
CA HIS A 76 -11.54 -16.68 0.73
C HIS A 76 -10.95 -15.33 1.05
N ASP A 77 -11.18 -14.82 2.26
CA ASP A 77 -10.85 -13.44 2.63
C ASP A 77 -9.35 -13.22 2.75
N ASP A 78 -8.61 -14.17 3.31
CA ASP A 78 -7.15 -14.09 3.38
C ASP A 78 -6.52 -14.22 1.98
N THR A 79 -7.07 -15.07 1.10
CA THR A 79 -6.62 -15.15 -0.30
C THR A 79 -6.95 -13.87 -1.06
N LEU A 80 -8.11 -13.26 -0.82
CA LEU A 80 -8.51 -12.00 -1.44
C LEU A 80 -7.62 -10.85 -0.97
N LEU A 81 -7.34 -10.76 0.34
CA LEU A 81 -6.39 -9.80 0.92
C LEU A 81 -5.02 -9.93 0.24
N PHE A 82 -4.50 -11.15 0.12
CA PHE A 82 -3.24 -11.42 -0.55
C PHE A 82 -3.22 -10.92 -2.01
N GLU A 83 -4.24 -11.22 -2.81
CA GLU A 83 -4.30 -10.77 -4.21
C GLU A 83 -4.51 -9.25 -4.32
N ILE A 84 -5.27 -8.61 -3.43
CA ILE A 84 -5.39 -7.14 -3.38
C ILE A 84 -4.03 -6.51 -3.10
N LEU A 85 -3.29 -6.99 -2.11
CA LEU A 85 -1.95 -6.49 -1.81
C LEU A 85 -1.00 -6.66 -3.00
N ARG A 86 -1.10 -7.78 -3.72
CA ARG A 86 -0.34 -7.99 -4.96
C ARG A 86 -0.71 -7.01 -6.07
N CYS A 87 -1.99 -6.66 -6.20
CA CYS A 87 -2.45 -5.62 -7.13
C CYS A 87 -1.87 -4.25 -6.74
N MET A 88 -1.85 -3.90 -5.45
CA MET A 88 -1.26 -2.65 -4.97
C MET A 88 0.25 -2.58 -5.24
N VAL A 89 0.98 -3.67 -5.00
CA VAL A 89 2.42 -3.77 -5.32
C VAL A 89 2.63 -3.66 -6.84
N ALA A 90 1.79 -4.28 -7.66
CA ALA A 90 1.85 -4.15 -9.12
C ALA A 90 1.61 -2.70 -9.58
N LEU A 91 0.66 -1.97 -8.98
CA LEU A 91 0.50 -0.53 -9.18
C LEU A 91 1.79 0.23 -8.87
N GLY A 92 2.45 -0.11 -7.77
CA GLY A 92 3.71 0.49 -7.34
C GLY A 92 4.89 0.29 -8.31
N SER A 93 4.79 -0.59 -9.29
CA SER A 93 5.82 -0.79 -10.30
C SER A 93 5.98 0.38 -11.27
N SER A 94 4.92 1.17 -11.48
CA SER A 94 4.91 2.34 -12.35
C SER A 94 4.89 3.65 -11.57
N GLN A 95 5.45 4.72 -12.14
CA GLN A 95 5.43 6.05 -11.50
C GLN A 95 4.00 6.58 -11.34
N THR A 96 3.14 6.38 -12.33
CA THR A 96 1.73 6.78 -12.29
C THR A 96 0.98 6.03 -11.18
N GLY A 97 1.23 4.72 -11.05
CA GLY A 97 0.65 3.91 -10.00
C GLY A 97 1.15 4.30 -8.60
N ARG A 98 2.45 4.56 -8.42
CA ARG A 98 2.99 5.06 -7.13
C ARG A 98 2.34 6.37 -6.70
N ARG A 99 2.19 7.33 -7.61
CA ARG A 99 1.48 8.58 -7.32
C ARG A 99 0.01 8.36 -6.96
N ALA A 100 -0.65 7.41 -7.64
CA ALA A 100 -2.02 7.06 -7.30
C ALA A 100 -2.13 6.44 -5.90
N LEU A 101 -1.19 5.59 -5.50
CA LEU A 101 -1.13 4.99 -4.17
C LEU A 101 -1.11 6.03 -3.04
N LEU A 102 -0.48 7.19 -3.25
CA LEU A 102 -0.39 8.25 -2.24
C LEU A 102 -1.64 9.15 -2.16
N ARG A 103 -2.59 9.07 -3.11
CA ARG A 103 -3.74 10.00 -3.12
C ARG A 103 -4.56 10.00 -1.85
N HIS A 104 -4.68 8.84 -1.23
CA HIS A 104 -5.53 8.64 -0.06
C HIS A 104 -4.73 8.33 1.23
N ALA A 105 -3.39 8.52 1.17
CA ALA A 105 -2.57 8.32 2.36
C ALA A 105 -2.98 9.29 3.49
N PRO A 106 -2.90 8.88 4.76
CA PRO A 106 -2.36 7.61 5.25
C PRO A 106 -3.33 6.42 5.21
N MET A 107 -4.65 6.66 5.08
CA MET A 107 -5.66 5.61 5.09
C MET A 107 -5.82 4.94 3.71
N PRO A 108 -6.01 3.61 3.60
CA PRO A 108 -6.11 2.63 4.68
C PRO A 108 -4.76 2.04 5.13
N PHE A 109 -3.62 2.61 4.71
CA PHE A 109 -2.28 2.05 4.97
C PHE A 109 -1.90 2.08 6.46
N GLU A 110 -2.49 3.01 7.24
CA GLU A 110 -2.39 3.00 8.69
C GLU A 110 -2.92 1.69 9.28
N HIS A 111 -4.03 1.16 8.75
CA HIS A 111 -4.57 -0.13 9.15
C HIS A 111 -3.66 -1.31 8.82
N LEU A 112 -2.82 -1.20 7.77
CA LEU A 112 -1.79 -2.21 7.51
C LEU A 112 -0.71 -2.22 8.59
N CYS A 113 -0.33 -1.05 9.11
CA CYS A 113 0.62 -0.97 10.23
C CYS A 113 0.03 -1.62 11.50
N VAL A 114 -1.25 -1.35 11.79
CA VAL A 114 -1.97 -2.01 12.89
C VAL A 114 -2.03 -3.51 12.68
N ALA A 115 -2.40 -3.96 11.48
CA ALA A 115 -2.53 -5.38 11.16
C ALA A 115 -1.20 -6.14 11.24
N MET A 116 -0.06 -5.47 11.17
CA MET A 116 1.25 -6.12 11.30
C MET A 116 1.62 -6.44 12.74
N PHE A 117 1.13 -5.67 13.73
CA PHE A 117 1.63 -5.76 15.10
C PHE A 117 0.52 -5.86 16.15
N GLU A 118 -0.72 -5.54 15.81
CA GLU A 118 -1.86 -5.49 16.72
C GLU A 118 -2.99 -6.39 16.21
N GLY A 119 -3.33 -7.43 16.97
CA GLY A 119 -4.55 -8.23 16.75
C GLY A 119 -4.45 -9.25 15.61
N ASN A 120 -5.15 -9.04 14.53
CA ASN A 120 -5.35 -9.99 13.42
C ASN A 120 -4.18 -10.03 12.42
N ILE A 121 -3.00 -10.37 12.90
CA ILE A 121 -1.80 -10.51 12.05
C ILE A 121 -2.06 -11.59 11.00
N PRO A 122 -1.83 -11.31 9.69
CA PRO A 122 -1.92 -12.32 8.67
C PRO A 122 -1.00 -13.51 8.98
N LYS A 123 -1.55 -14.73 8.96
CA LYS A 123 -0.80 -15.95 9.32
C LYS A 123 0.27 -16.26 8.29
N GLU A 124 -0.02 -15.98 7.01
CA GLU A 124 0.88 -16.26 5.90
C GLU A 124 2.03 -15.26 5.83
N LEU A 125 3.24 -15.79 5.79
CA LEU A 125 4.47 -15.00 5.70
C LEU A 125 4.52 -14.15 4.42
N GLU A 126 4.04 -14.70 3.30
CA GLU A 126 3.98 -13.97 2.02
C GLU A 126 3.06 -12.75 2.07
N THR A 127 1.93 -12.85 2.77
CA THR A 127 1.02 -11.70 2.95
C THR A 127 1.70 -10.60 3.78
N ARG A 128 2.40 -10.99 4.84
CA ARG A 128 3.17 -10.05 5.68
C ARG A 128 4.29 -9.37 4.89
N ARG A 129 5.00 -10.13 4.06
CA ARG A 129 6.01 -9.60 3.14
C ARG A 129 5.43 -8.55 2.19
N LEU A 130 4.28 -8.82 1.59
CA LEU A 130 3.62 -7.86 0.70
C LEU A 130 3.24 -6.57 1.40
N ILE A 131 2.77 -6.64 2.65
CA ILE A 131 2.49 -5.46 3.46
C ILE A 131 3.75 -4.61 3.63
N ILE A 132 4.87 -5.22 4.04
CA ILE A 132 6.14 -4.51 4.23
C ILE A 132 6.63 -3.91 2.90
N VAL A 133 6.56 -4.65 1.81
CA VAL A 133 6.96 -4.16 0.48
C VAL A 133 6.10 -2.97 0.07
N LEU A 134 4.79 -3.04 0.29
CA LEU A 134 3.87 -1.95 -0.02
C LEU A 134 4.17 -0.71 0.83
N LEU A 135 4.32 -0.86 2.14
CA LEU A 135 4.69 0.25 3.05
C LEU A 135 6.03 0.88 2.66
N HIS A 136 7.00 0.06 2.24
CA HIS A 136 8.28 0.56 1.74
C HIS A 136 8.14 1.40 0.47
N ILE A 137 7.36 0.92 -0.52
CA ILE A 137 7.06 1.67 -1.77
C ILE A 137 6.41 3.01 -1.44
N LEU A 138 5.43 3.02 -0.54
CA LEU A 138 4.72 4.23 -0.13
C LEU A 138 5.64 5.23 0.58
N ALA A 139 6.46 4.74 1.52
CA ALA A 139 7.42 5.58 2.24
C ALA A 139 8.47 6.18 1.29
N GLN A 140 8.99 5.40 0.35
CA GLN A 140 9.95 5.90 -0.65
C GLN A 140 9.34 6.97 -1.56
N GLU A 141 8.13 6.75 -2.08
CA GLU A 141 7.48 7.71 -2.97
C GLU A 141 7.12 8.99 -2.22
N GLN A 142 6.71 8.89 -0.95
CA GLN A 142 6.45 10.05 -0.12
C GLN A 142 7.71 10.88 0.12
N LEU A 143 8.82 10.25 0.50
CA LEU A 143 10.11 10.93 0.67
C LEU A 143 10.59 11.60 -0.63
N HIS A 144 10.34 10.95 -1.77
CA HIS A 144 10.68 11.50 -3.09
C HIS A 144 9.84 12.74 -3.42
N SER A 145 8.55 12.68 -3.14
CA SER A 145 7.61 13.79 -3.32
C SER A 145 7.99 14.97 -2.43
N ASP A 146 8.33 14.75 -1.18
CA ASP A 146 8.74 15.76 -0.22
C ASP A 146 10.06 16.43 -0.63
N ALA A 147 11.04 15.64 -1.05
CA ALA A 147 12.31 16.17 -1.54
C ALA A 147 12.15 17.02 -2.81
N LEU A 148 11.24 16.63 -3.71
CA LEU A 148 10.91 17.45 -4.90
C LEU A 148 10.23 18.77 -4.51
N ALA A 149 9.25 18.71 -3.60
CA ALA A 149 8.56 19.90 -3.10
C ALA A 149 9.54 20.89 -2.45
N GLN A 150 10.47 20.40 -1.62
CA GLN A 150 11.50 21.22 -0.99
C GLN A 150 12.42 21.89 -2.03
N ARG A 151 12.86 21.17 -3.06
CA ARG A 151 13.70 21.72 -4.14
C ARG A 151 12.97 22.79 -4.94
N THR A 152 11.67 22.61 -5.18
CA THR A 152 10.85 23.59 -5.90
C THR A 152 10.66 24.86 -5.06
N MET A 153 10.44 24.73 -3.76
CA MET A 153 10.33 25.86 -2.84
C MET A 153 11.64 26.65 -2.72
N HIS A 154 12.80 26.00 -2.74
CA HIS A 154 14.08 26.69 -2.77
C HIS A 154 14.28 27.48 -4.07
N LYS A 155 13.87 26.92 -5.21
CA LYS A 155 14.00 27.59 -6.52
C LYS A 155 13.03 28.77 -6.68
N VAL A 156 11.83 28.70 -6.10
CA VAL A 156 10.84 29.79 -6.13
C VAL A 156 11.19 30.92 -5.15
N ARG A 157 12.03 30.65 -4.15
CA ARG A 157 12.46 31.69 -3.18
C ARG A 157 13.47 32.70 -3.76
N ASP A 158 14.13 32.34 -4.86
CA ASP A 158 15.06 33.21 -5.58
C ASP A 158 14.37 34.03 -6.68
N GLU A 159 13.14 33.73 -7.07
CA GLU A 159 12.37 34.46 -8.08
C GLU A 159 10.94 34.71 -7.58
N ASP A 160 10.69 35.92 -7.07
CA ASP A 160 9.39 36.54 -6.80
C ASP A 160 8.45 35.91 -5.76
N VAL A 161 8.47 36.52 -4.58
CA VAL A 161 7.50 36.37 -3.51
C VAL A 161 6.23 37.16 -3.85
N ALA A 162 5.35 36.58 -4.66
CA ALA A 162 3.93 36.97 -4.66
C ALA A 162 3.10 35.87 -5.38
N CYS A 163 2.12 35.36 -4.69
CA CYS A 163 1.11 34.43 -5.16
C CYS A 163 1.53 32.95 -5.30
N ILE A 164 1.58 32.21 -4.21
CA ILE A 164 1.02 30.85 -4.13
C ILE A 164 0.86 30.50 -2.64
N ALA A 165 -0.23 30.97 -2.05
CA ALA A 165 -0.75 30.46 -0.79
C ALA A 165 -1.66 29.26 -1.07
N HIS A 166 -1.08 28.17 -1.57
CA HIS A 166 -1.65 26.84 -1.43
C HIS A 166 -0.54 26.00 -0.80
N ALA A 167 -0.60 25.93 0.52
CA ALA A 167 0.18 24.97 1.28
C ALA A 167 -0.13 23.58 0.70
N PRO A 168 0.87 22.81 0.24
CA PRO A 168 0.64 21.41 -0.02
C PRO A 168 0.16 20.79 1.29
N ASP A 169 -0.99 20.13 1.21
CA ASP A 169 -1.65 19.52 2.34
C ASP A 169 -0.69 18.70 3.19
N LYS A 170 -0.96 18.71 4.50
CA LYS A 170 -0.22 18.17 5.64
C LYS A 170 0.10 16.66 5.61
N CYS A 171 0.26 16.06 4.43
CA CYS A 171 0.54 14.63 4.27
C CYS A 171 2.04 14.27 4.32
N HIS A 172 2.92 15.25 4.53
CA HIS A 172 4.35 15.01 4.57
C HIS A 172 4.74 14.11 5.75
N GLY A 173 5.25 12.93 5.45
CA GLY A 173 5.65 11.95 6.46
C GLY A 173 4.50 11.16 7.09
N ALA A 174 3.25 11.28 6.61
CA ALA A 174 2.09 10.63 7.24
C ALA A 174 2.21 9.11 7.34
N ILE A 175 2.74 8.45 6.31
CA ILE A 175 2.94 6.99 6.32
C ILE A 175 4.05 6.61 7.30
N LEU A 176 5.17 7.33 7.28
CA LEU A 176 6.26 7.11 8.26
C LEU A 176 5.79 7.41 9.68
N ALA A 177 4.99 8.45 9.88
CA ALA A 177 4.39 8.76 11.17
C ALA A 177 3.44 7.63 11.63
N ALA A 178 2.61 7.09 10.74
CA ALA A 178 1.75 5.95 11.04
C ALA A 178 2.57 4.71 11.43
N MET A 179 3.63 4.40 10.69
CA MET A 179 4.54 3.31 11.04
C MET A 179 5.19 3.51 12.42
N LEU A 180 5.59 4.73 12.77
CA LEU A 180 6.17 5.05 14.08
C LEU A 180 5.15 4.94 15.21
N LEU A 181 3.91 5.39 15.00
CA LEU A 181 2.83 5.32 15.99
C LEU A 181 2.45 3.86 16.31
N HIS A 182 2.46 2.99 15.31
CA HIS A 182 2.10 1.57 15.46
C HIS A 182 3.33 0.66 15.66
N THR A 183 4.48 1.24 16.01
CA THR A 183 5.64 0.46 16.41
C THR A 183 5.34 -0.25 17.74
N PRO A 184 5.53 -1.57 17.83
CA PRO A 184 5.27 -2.30 19.07
C PRO A 184 6.12 -1.76 20.21
N SER A 185 5.48 -1.56 21.36
CA SER A 185 6.18 -1.14 22.58
C SER A 185 7.23 -2.19 22.98
N PRO A 186 8.40 -1.77 23.46
CA PRO A 186 9.40 -2.71 23.94
C PRO A 186 8.80 -3.62 25.02
N PRO A 187 9.19 -4.89 25.07
CA PRO A 187 8.66 -5.85 26.05
C PRO A 187 8.85 -5.32 27.47
N SER A 188 7.81 -5.46 28.28
CA SER A 188 7.75 -5.00 29.68
C SER A 188 9.00 -5.36 30.48
N LYS A 189 9.49 -4.39 31.24
CA LYS A 189 10.77 -4.25 31.91
C LYS A 189 11.26 -5.37 32.85
N ARG A 190 10.58 -6.49 32.99
CA ARG A 190 10.90 -7.40 34.08
C ARG A 190 12.24 -8.11 33.96
N ASN A 191 12.88 -8.18 32.79
CA ASN A 191 14.18 -8.84 32.59
C ASN A 191 15.04 -8.28 31.43
N THR A 192 14.83 -7.06 30.98
CA THR A 192 15.61 -6.49 29.86
C THR A 192 16.73 -5.59 30.41
N VAL A 193 17.95 -5.83 29.99
CA VAL A 193 19.10 -4.97 30.30
C VAL A 193 18.85 -3.59 29.67
N ASP A 194 19.17 -2.50 30.40
CA ASP A 194 18.98 -1.09 29.96
C ASP A 194 19.51 -0.80 28.54
N PHE A 195 20.56 -1.51 28.13
CA PHE A 195 21.10 -1.44 26.77
C PHE A 195 20.10 -1.80 25.70
N LEU A 196 19.24 -2.81 25.89
CA LEU A 196 18.24 -3.22 24.89
C LEU A 196 17.09 -2.21 24.78
N GLN A 197 16.77 -1.50 25.86
CA GLN A 197 15.79 -0.41 25.84
C GLN A 197 16.30 0.78 25.03
N ASN A 198 17.53 1.22 25.27
CA ASN A 198 18.12 2.33 24.54
C ASN A 198 18.23 2.05 23.04
N VAL A 199 18.51 0.80 22.66
CA VAL A 199 18.55 0.40 21.25
C VAL A 199 17.15 0.47 20.59
N HIS A 200 16.12 0.19 21.36
CA HIS A 200 14.74 0.25 20.86
C HIS A 200 14.27 1.70 20.68
N GLU A 201 14.56 2.56 21.64
CA GLU A 201 14.21 3.99 21.59
C GLU A 201 14.90 4.73 20.43
N HIS A 202 16.14 4.35 20.10
CA HIS A 202 16.89 4.99 19.02
C HIS A 202 16.63 4.40 17.61
N ARG A 203 15.86 3.32 17.49
CA ARG A 203 15.58 2.64 16.23
C ARG A 203 14.09 2.28 16.10
N PRO A 204 13.23 3.27 15.99
CA PRO A 204 11.77 3.07 16.02
C PRO A 204 11.26 2.16 14.89
N LEU A 205 11.92 2.14 13.72
CA LEU A 205 11.55 1.27 12.60
C LEU A 205 12.21 -0.13 12.68
N ARG A 206 12.90 -0.46 13.76
CA ARG A 206 13.60 -1.74 13.91
C ARG A 206 12.67 -2.94 13.76
N CYS A 207 11.45 -2.87 14.30
CA CYS A 207 10.47 -3.94 14.21
C CYS A 207 10.10 -4.27 12.76
N TYR A 208 10.00 -3.27 11.88
CA TYR A 208 9.75 -3.47 10.46
C TYR A 208 10.95 -4.11 9.76
N VAL A 209 12.16 -3.70 10.12
CA VAL A 209 13.40 -4.29 9.59
C VAL A 209 13.56 -5.73 10.06
N GLU A 210 13.27 -6.03 11.32
CA GLU A 210 13.31 -7.39 11.88
C GLU A 210 12.25 -8.29 11.22
N GLU A 211 11.06 -7.78 10.96
CA GLU A 211 10.04 -8.52 10.24
C GLU A 211 10.45 -8.77 8.79
N LEU A 212 11.00 -7.77 8.11
CA LEU A 212 11.54 -7.94 6.76
C LEU A 212 12.68 -8.97 6.75
N HIS A 213 13.60 -8.91 7.70
CA HIS A 213 14.69 -9.87 7.83
C HIS A 213 14.15 -11.29 8.05
N ARG A 214 13.16 -11.46 8.94
CA ARG A 214 12.51 -12.75 9.18
C ARG A 214 11.89 -13.29 7.88
N VAL A 215 11.15 -12.46 7.17
CA VAL A 215 10.55 -12.80 5.88
C VAL A 215 11.60 -13.22 4.84
N CYS A 216 12.76 -12.55 4.79
CA CYS A 216 13.81 -12.87 3.83
C CYS A 216 14.65 -14.10 4.24
N HIS A 217 14.72 -14.41 5.54
CA HIS A 217 15.51 -15.54 6.03
C HIS A 217 14.78 -16.88 5.93
N ASP A 218 13.46 -16.85 6.00
CA ASP A 218 12.61 -18.04 5.93
C ASP A 218 12.31 -18.47 4.46
N PHE A 219 12.94 -17.79 3.49
CA PHE A 219 13.00 -18.12 2.06
C PHE A 219 14.41 -18.46 1.61
#